data_b1178427f5272d682c6f3075e1661f40
#
_entry.id   b1178427f5272d682c6f3075e1661f40
#
_cell.length_a   1.000
_cell.length_b   1.000
_cell.length_c   1.000
_cell.angle_alpha   90.00
_cell.angle_beta   90.00
_cell.angle_gamma   90.00
#
_symmetry.space_group_name_H-M   'P 1'
#
loop_
_entity.id
_entity.type
_entity.pdbx_description
1 polymer ?
#
loop_
_entity_poly.entity_id
_entity_poly.type
_entity_poly.pdbx_seq_one_letter_code
_entity_poly.pdbx_strand_id
1 'polypeptide(L)' 'MIGKLSGNIEYKNSDYVLIDINGVGYMVCCSNRTLASLPGKGEPVSLY' A
#
# COMPACT_ATOMS: atom_id res chain seq x y z
N MET A 1 11.07 9.79 10.05
CA MET A 1 9.62 9.49 10.06
C MET A 1 9.05 9.69 8.66
N ILE A 2 8.24 8.73 8.22
CA ILE A 2 7.57 8.84 6.94
C ILE A 2 6.17 9.39 7.17
N GLY A 3 5.87 10.53 6.56
CA GLY A 3 4.55 11.13 6.69
C GLY A 3 3.56 10.70 5.63
N LYS A 4 4.05 10.16 4.50
CA LYS A 4 3.18 9.79 3.39
C LYS A 4 3.92 8.85 2.45
N LEU A 5 3.21 7.85 1.94
CA LEU A 5 3.69 6.98 0.88
C LEU A 5 2.71 7.05 -0.29
N SER A 6 3.23 7.28 -1.49
CA SER A 6 2.44 7.29 -2.71
C SER A 6 3.08 6.40 -3.76
N GLY A 7 2.31 5.50 -4.34
CA GLY A 7 2.81 4.59 -5.35
C GLY A 7 1.69 3.72 -5.88
N ASN A 8 2.05 2.58 -6.44
CA ASN A 8 1.08 1.63 -6.97
C ASN A 8 1.06 0.37 -6.12
N ILE A 9 -0.12 -0.21 -5.95
CA ILE A 9 -0.24 -1.45 -5.18
C ILE A 9 0.29 -2.59 -6.04
N GLU A 10 1.30 -3.27 -5.52
CA GLU A 10 1.86 -4.45 -6.19
C GLU A 10 1.24 -5.73 -5.65
N TYR A 11 0.94 -5.75 -4.35
CA TYR A 11 0.36 -6.92 -3.70
C TYR A 11 -0.37 -6.48 -2.43
N LYS A 12 -1.47 -7.14 -2.14
CA LYS A 12 -2.28 -6.85 -0.96
C LYS A 12 -2.84 -8.15 -0.40
N ASN A 13 -2.79 -8.30 0.93
CA ASN A 13 -3.44 -9.41 1.61
C ASN A 13 -4.16 -8.89 2.86
N SER A 14 -4.54 -9.79 3.78
CA SER A 14 -5.29 -9.41 4.97
C SER A 14 -4.44 -8.73 6.04
N ASP A 15 -3.12 -8.72 5.91
CA ASP A 15 -2.21 -8.21 6.93
C ASP A 15 -1.44 -6.97 6.50
N TYR A 16 -1.09 -6.87 5.22
CA TYR A 16 -0.27 -5.77 4.73
C TYR A 16 -0.54 -5.49 3.26
N VAL A 17 0.00 -4.37 2.81
CA VAL A 17 0.01 -4.01 1.39
C VAL A 17 1.45 -3.75 0.98
N LEU A 18 1.82 -4.19 -0.23
CA LEU A 18 3.12 -3.93 -0.81
C LEU A 18 2.95 -2.85 -1.87
N ILE A 19 3.59 -1.71 -1.64
CA ILE A 19 3.47 -0.55 -2.51
C ILE A 19 4.77 -0.36 -3.28
N ASP A 20 4.67 -0.32 -4.61
CA ASP A 20 5.82 -0.08 -5.46
C ASP A 20 5.99 1.42 -5.71
N ILE A 21 7.14 1.93 -5.31
CA ILE A 21 7.51 3.33 -5.54
C ILE A 21 8.85 3.33 -6.24
N ASN A 22 8.84 3.66 -7.54
CA ASN A 22 10.05 3.73 -8.37
C ASN A 22 10.86 2.42 -8.33
N GLY A 23 10.19 1.28 -8.37
CA GLY A 23 10.84 -0.01 -8.35
C GLY A 23 11.22 -0.54 -6.99
N VAL A 24 10.96 0.22 -5.92
CA VAL A 24 11.22 -0.21 -4.55
C VAL A 24 9.90 -0.60 -3.90
N GLY A 25 9.83 -1.82 -3.36
CA GLY A 25 8.64 -2.30 -2.69
C GLY A 25 8.65 -1.96 -1.21
N TYR A 26 7.62 -1.27 -0.75
CA TYR A 26 7.44 -0.94 0.67
C TYR A 26 6.33 -1.79 1.25
N MET A 27 6.65 -2.57 2.29
CA MET A 27 5.64 -3.35 2.99
C MET A 27 5.04 -2.48 4.08
N VAL A 28 3.72 -2.27 4.00
CA VAL A 28 3.01 -1.42 4.96
C VAL A 28 1.95 -2.26 5.67
N CYS A 29 2.11 -2.41 6.98
CA CYS A 29 1.13 -3.12 7.78
C CYS A 29 -0.04 -2.19 8.09
N CYS A 30 -1.24 -2.63 7.77
CA CYS A 30 -2.45 -1.83 7.94
C CYS A 30 -3.51 -2.62 8.68
N SER A 31 -4.49 -1.92 9.25
CA SER A 31 -5.66 -2.59 9.81
C SER A 31 -6.48 -3.22 8.69
N ASN A 32 -7.28 -4.23 9.04
CA ASN A 32 -8.14 -4.89 8.06
C ASN A 32 -9.09 -3.89 7.40
N ARG A 33 -9.58 -2.92 8.15
CA ARG A 33 -10.47 -1.89 7.61
C ARG A 33 -9.76 -1.06 6.55
N THR A 34 -8.52 -0.64 6.83
CA THR A 34 -7.73 0.14 5.88
C THR A 34 -7.46 -0.69 4.61
N LEU A 35 -7.04 -1.94 4.80
CA LEU A 35 -6.76 -2.82 3.65
C LEU A 35 -8.00 -3.03 2.79
N ALA A 36 -9.16 -3.18 3.40
CA ALA A 36 -10.41 -3.39 2.67
C ALA A 36 -10.81 -2.16 1.86
N SER A 37 -10.40 -0.96 2.29
CA SER A 37 -10.74 0.29 1.60
C SER A 37 -9.76 0.65 0.49
N LEU A 38 -8.63 -0.06 0.38
CA LEU A 38 -7.63 0.25 -0.64
C LEU A 38 -8.06 -0.27 -2.01
N PRO A 39 -7.60 0.40 -3.09
CA PRO A 39 -7.87 -0.09 -4.44
C PRO A 39 -7.15 -1.40 -4.72
N GLY A 40 -7.40 -1.97 -5.87
CA GLY A 40 -6.81 -3.25 -6.24
C GLY A 40 -5.38 -3.14 -6.74
N LYS A 41 -4.80 -4.30 -7.04
CA LYS A 41 -3.44 -4.41 -7.57
C LYS A 41 -3.28 -3.57 -8.83
N GLY A 42 -2.17 -2.88 -8.94
CA GLY A 42 -1.87 -2.03 -10.08
C GLY A 42 -2.41 -0.61 -9.98
N GLU A 43 -3.27 -0.34 -9.00
CA GLU A 43 -3.89 0.96 -8.84
C GLU A 43 -3.02 1.90 -7.99
N PRO A 44 -3.06 3.21 -8.25
CA PRO A 44 -2.32 4.17 -7.44
C PRO A 44 -2.93 4.30 -6.06
N VAL A 45 -2.07 4.55 -5.07
CA VAL A 45 -2.50 4.69 -3.68
C VAL A 45 -1.61 5.70 -2.97
N SER A 46 -2.18 6.40 -2.00
CA SER A 46 -1.43 7.27 -1.09
C SER A 46 -1.82 6.91 0.34
N LEU A 47 -0.82 6.66 1.18
CA LEU A 47 -1.01 6.34 2.60
C LEU A 47 -0.23 7.33 3.46
N TYR A 48 -0.83 7.70 4.56
CA TYR A 48 -0.22 8.63 5.53
C TYR A 48 0.24 7.93 6.79
#